data_9c35ddde80349ca2e44adb535860e142
#
_entry.id   9c35ddde80349ca2e44adb535860e142
#
_cell.length_a   1.000
_cell.length_b   1.000
_cell.length_c   1.000
_cell.angle_alpha   90.00
_cell.angle_beta   90.00
_cell.angle_gamma   90.00
#
_symmetry.space_group_name_H-M   'P 1'
#
loop_
_entity.id
_entity.type
_entity.pdbx_description
1 polymer ?
#
loop_
_entity_poly.entity_id
_entity_poly.type
_entity_poly.pdbx_seq_one_letter_code
_entity_poly.pdbx_strand_id
1 'polypeptide(L)'
;VKLPYSLKFLWSPLLDRFVPPFLGRRRGWMVITQVALLLSIAVMALQHPSQGLQPLIIAAVAVAFFSASQDILVDAYRTDVVEAQERGAGASIYLLGYRLAILVTGYVTLFLADRMPWQAVYLLMSLLMLVGLVSSIFAPEPVLRDRPPQTLSAAVKLPFIEFFQRHGWLQALLILVFIVIYKLGDSLLKNVSTPFLLDKGLHFSQTDIAFPGALGIFATIVGTLAAGAIMTKIGVNRALWIFAIMQAVGNLAFFALAVVGKNFYLMLAAVNIEQFCAGLETAAFVAFLMSLCNQSFSATQYALLSSLQAFSRDIVTAPAGTWAQATGWSTFFLLTAIAALPGLLLLPFFAPWNPKPVVVSSRPGLENEEEDIWGIK
;
A
#
# COMPACT_ATOMS: atom_id res chain seq x y z
N VAL A 1 -13.62 11.40 -4.27
CA VAL A 1 -13.48 10.42 -3.16
C VAL A 1 -12.03 9.96 -2.98
N LYS A 2 -11.16 9.97 -4.02
CA LYS A 2 -9.73 9.57 -3.90
C LYS A 2 -8.84 10.62 -3.19
N LEU A 3 -9.21 11.90 -3.21
CA LEU A 3 -8.42 12.99 -2.65
C LEU A 3 -7.93 12.79 -1.20
N PRO A 4 -8.76 12.32 -0.25
CA PRO A 4 -8.29 12.09 1.11
C PRO A 4 -7.10 11.13 1.19
N TYR A 5 -7.06 10.09 0.36
CA TYR A 5 -5.94 9.13 0.37
C TYR A 5 -4.63 9.72 -0.16
N SER A 6 -4.71 10.62 -1.15
CA SER A 6 -3.51 11.31 -1.67
C SER A 6 -3.03 12.41 -0.73
N LEU A 7 -3.94 13.01 0.04
CA LEU A 7 -3.65 14.11 0.97
C LEU A 7 -3.50 13.66 2.44
N LYS A 8 -3.58 12.36 2.74
CA LYS A 8 -3.56 11.82 4.11
C LYS A 8 -2.33 12.25 4.92
N PHE A 9 -1.22 12.57 4.27
CA PHE A 9 -0.01 13.06 4.92
C PHE A 9 -0.21 14.43 5.63
N LEU A 10 -1.22 15.22 5.24
CA LEU A 10 -1.45 16.54 5.86
C LEU A 10 -1.89 16.45 7.31
N TRP A 11 -2.64 15.41 7.71
CA TRP A 11 -3.09 15.23 9.09
C TRP A 11 -2.42 14.08 9.81
N SER A 12 -1.58 13.30 9.15
CA SER A 12 -0.82 12.21 9.80
C SER A 12 0.05 12.68 10.98
N PRO A 13 0.64 13.93 11.02
CA PRO A 13 1.37 14.40 12.18
C PRO A 13 0.51 14.53 13.45
N LEU A 14 -0.80 14.75 13.30
CA LEU A 14 -1.72 14.79 14.45
C LEU A 14 -1.81 13.40 15.11
N LEU A 15 -1.81 12.32 14.30
CA LEU A 15 -1.91 10.94 14.77
C LEU A 15 -0.61 10.44 15.43
N ASP A 16 0.54 11.04 15.08
CA ASP A 16 1.80 10.78 15.76
C ASP A 16 1.96 11.57 17.06
N ARG A 17 1.37 12.77 17.13
CA ARG A 17 1.49 13.65 18.29
C ARG A 17 0.53 13.30 19.41
N PHE A 18 -0.77 13.17 19.09
CA PHE A 18 -1.81 12.99 20.08
C PHE A 18 -1.97 11.52 20.46
N VAL A 19 -1.97 11.26 21.77
CA VAL A 19 -2.19 9.92 22.30
C VAL A 19 -3.58 9.90 22.95
N PRO A 20 -4.51 9.07 22.49
CA PRO A 20 -5.80 8.88 23.14
C PRO A 20 -5.63 8.41 24.59
N PRO A 21 -6.53 8.80 25.52
CA PRO A 21 -6.41 8.46 26.95
C PRO A 21 -6.71 6.98 27.25
N PHE A 22 -6.98 6.17 26.24
CA PHE A 22 -7.32 4.76 26.33
C PHE A 22 -6.59 3.95 25.24
N LEU A 23 -6.27 2.71 25.51
CA LEU A 23 -5.68 1.74 24.58
C LEU A 23 -4.33 2.13 23.94
N GLY A 24 -3.70 3.22 24.35
CA GLY A 24 -2.43 3.67 23.80
C GLY A 24 -2.53 4.45 22.49
N ARG A 25 -1.36 4.76 21.87
CA ARG A 25 -1.28 5.67 20.70
C ARG A 25 -1.90 5.06 19.46
N ARG A 26 -1.53 3.83 19.11
CA ARG A 26 -1.97 3.23 17.85
C ARG A 26 -3.37 2.63 17.95
N ARG A 27 -3.60 1.79 18.93
CA ARG A 27 -4.89 1.12 19.14
C ARG A 27 -6.01 2.11 19.43
N GLY A 28 -5.75 3.10 20.30
CA GLY A 28 -6.75 4.12 20.63
C GLY A 28 -7.24 4.87 19.41
N TRP A 29 -6.34 5.34 18.55
CA TRP A 29 -6.71 5.98 17.29
C TRP A 29 -7.40 5.03 16.30
N MET A 30 -6.94 3.77 16.18
CA MET A 30 -7.60 2.77 15.32
C MET A 30 -9.05 2.56 15.72
N VAL A 31 -9.33 2.42 17.03
CA VAL A 31 -10.69 2.29 17.54
C VAL A 31 -11.55 3.53 17.23
N ILE A 32 -11.02 4.74 17.46
CA ILE A 32 -11.72 5.99 17.14
C ILE A 32 -12.11 6.05 15.65
N THR A 33 -11.17 5.78 14.77
CA THR A 33 -11.41 5.88 13.31
C THR A 33 -12.32 4.74 12.81
N GLN A 34 -12.25 3.54 13.37
CA GLN A 34 -13.13 2.42 13.04
C GLN A 34 -14.58 2.67 13.49
N VAL A 35 -14.78 3.23 14.68
CA VAL A 35 -16.12 3.65 15.14
C VAL A 35 -16.66 4.77 14.24
N ALA A 36 -15.84 5.77 13.91
CA ALA A 36 -16.23 6.84 13.00
C ALA A 36 -16.59 6.32 11.59
N LEU A 37 -15.84 5.34 11.07
CA LEU A 37 -16.14 4.65 9.81
C LEU A 37 -17.46 3.89 9.88
N LEU A 38 -17.66 3.08 10.92
CA LEU A 38 -18.91 2.34 11.15
C LEU A 38 -20.10 3.29 11.11
N LEU A 39 -20.03 4.38 11.89
CA LEU A 39 -21.10 5.38 11.94
C LEU A 39 -21.29 6.10 10.60
N SER A 40 -20.21 6.47 9.92
CA SER A 40 -20.30 7.15 8.63
C SER A 40 -20.92 6.28 7.54
N ILE A 41 -20.58 4.97 7.51
CA ILE A 41 -21.19 4.01 6.58
C ILE A 41 -22.67 3.79 6.94
N ALA A 42 -23.00 3.67 8.22
CA ALA A 42 -24.37 3.53 8.67
C ALA A 42 -25.23 4.76 8.32
N VAL A 43 -24.68 5.99 8.51
CA VAL A 43 -25.34 7.23 8.08
C VAL A 43 -25.52 7.25 6.57
N MET A 44 -24.52 6.82 5.79
CA MET A 44 -24.64 6.72 4.34
C MET A 44 -25.73 5.73 3.91
N ALA A 45 -25.90 4.62 4.64
CA ALA A 45 -26.96 3.64 4.40
C ALA A 45 -28.39 4.22 4.56
N LEU A 46 -28.56 5.20 5.43
CA LEU A 46 -29.85 5.84 5.70
C LEU A 46 -30.22 6.94 4.70
N GLN A 47 -29.30 7.30 3.78
CA GLN A 47 -29.58 8.33 2.80
C GLN A 47 -30.41 7.79 1.62
N HIS A 48 -31.35 8.61 1.17
CA HIS A 48 -32.16 8.32 -0.01
C HIS A 48 -31.74 9.24 -1.17
N PRO A 49 -31.17 8.72 -2.27
CA PRO A 49 -30.76 9.52 -3.43
C PRO A 49 -31.90 10.37 -4.04
N SER A 50 -33.16 9.93 -3.88
CA SER A 50 -34.34 10.64 -4.32
C SER A 50 -34.62 11.94 -3.57
N GLN A 51 -34.08 12.11 -2.36
CA GLN A 51 -34.26 13.31 -1.51
C GLN A 51 -33.15 14.34 -1.73
N GLY A 52 -32.15 14.04 -2.58
CA GLY A 52 -31.01 14.88 -2.88
C GLY A 52 -29.67 14.16 -2.73
N LEU A 53 -28.69 14.59 -3.51
CA LEU A 53 -27.35 13.97 -3.50
C LEU A 53 -26.42 14.57 -2.43
N GLN A 54 -26.72 15.76 -1.91
CA GLN A 54 -25.82 16.45 -0.96
C GLN A 54 -25.53 15.65 0.32
N PRO A 55 -26.53 15.11 1.05
CA PRO A 55 -26.25 14.31 2.25
C PRO A 55 -25.43 13.06 1.96
N LEU A 56 -25.69 12.42 0.81
CA LEU A 56 -24.94 11.25 0.36
C LEU A 56 -23.47 11.59 0.05
N ILE A 57 -23.22 12.74 -0.61
CA ILE A 57 -21.87 13.22 -0.91
C ILE A 57 -21.12 13.53 0.39
N ILE A 58 -21.74 14.19 1.36
CA ILE A 58 -21.13 14.49 2.66
C ILE A 58 -20.76 13.20 3.39
N ALA A 59 -21.69 12.23 3.46
CA ALA A 59 -21.42 10.93 4.07
C ALA A 59 -20.28 10.18 3.35
N ALA A 60 -20.26 10.19 2.03
CA ALA A 60 -19.19 9.56 1.24
C ALA A 60 -17.81 10.22 1.46
N VAL A 61 -17.76 11.56 1.62
CA VAL A 61 -16.54 12.29 1.96
C VAL A 61 -16.08 11.93 3.38
N ALA A 62 -17.01 11.84 4.35
CA ALA A 62 -16.69 11.42 5.71
C ALA A 62 -16.12 9.98 5.73
N VAL A 63 -16.75 9.03 5.03
CA VAL A 63 -16.23 7.66 4.88
C VAL A 63 -14.82 7.68 4.29
N ALA A 64 -14.58 8.47 3.22
CA ALA A 64 -13.27 8.55 2.59
C ALA A 64 -12.20 9.15 3.51
N PHE A 65 -12.55 10.17 4.31
CA PHE A 65 -11.65 10.80 5.27
C PHE A 65 -11.27 9.85 6.42
N PHE A 66 -12.25 9.21 7.05
CA PHE A 66 -11.99 8.26 8.13
C PHE A 66 -11.30 7.00 7.63
N SER A 67 -11.61 6.54 6.42
CA SER A 67 -10.91 5.42 5.80
C SER A 67 -9.45 5.75 5.50
N ALA A 68 -9.14 6.94 4.97
CA ALA A 68 -7.76 7.39 4.78
C ALA A 68 -7.02 7.56 6.12
N SER A 69 -7.72 8.00 7.17
CA SER A 69 -7.16 8.09 8.53
C SER A 69 -6.87 6.71 9.12
N GLN A 70 -7.78 5.76 8.95
CA GLN A 70 -7.59 4.36 9.36
C GLN A 70 -6.41 3.72 8.61
N ASP A 71 -6.25 4.00 7.32
CA ASP A 71 -5.14 3.53 6.50
C ASP A 71 -3.78 4.01 7.06
N ILE A 72 -3.67 5.30 7.45
CA ILE A 72 -2.46 5.81 8.13
C ILE A 72 -2.15 5.01 9.40
N LEU A 73 -3.17 4.74 10.21
CA LEU A 73 -2.99 4.10 11.52
C LEU A 73 -2.62 2.63 11.40
N VAL A 74 -3.23 1.89 10.47
CA VAL A 74 -2.90 0.50 10.18
C VAL A 74 -1.49 0.39 9.61
N ASP A 75 -1.12 1.30 8.70
CA ASP A 75 0.23 1.36 8.13
C ASP A 75 1.29 1.64 9.20
N ALA A 76 1.02 2.58 10.11
CA ALA A 76 1.89 2.89 11.22
C ALA A 76 1.96 1.73 12.25
N TYR A 77 0.81 1.16 12.61
CA TYR A 77 0.72 0.05 13.55
C TYR A 77 1.57 -1.14 13.10
N ARG A 78 1.39 -1.60 11.85
CA ARG A 78 2.20 -2.73 11.34
C ARG A 78 3.69 -2.39 11.25
N THR A 79 4.03 -1.12 10.95
CA THR A 79 5.43 -0.66 10.91
C THR A 79 6.05 -0.69 12.30
N ASP A 80 5.27 -0.37 13.33
CA ASP A 80 5.72 -0.30 14.72
C ASP A 80 5.78 -1.68 15.40
N VAL A 81 4.85 -2.62 15.06
CA VAL A 81 4.72 -3.95 15.71
C VAL A 81 5.60 -5.00 15.04
N VAL A 82 5.77 -4.94 13.69
CA VAL A 82 6.46 -6.01 12.96
C VAL A 82 7.97 -5.81 13.01
N GLU A 83 8.67 -6.84 13.46
CA GLU A 83 10.14 -6.85 13.52
C GLU A 83 10.77 -6.78 12.12
N ALA A 84 12.00 -6.27 12.05
CA ALA A 84 12.72 -6.06 10.79
C ALA A 84 12.81 -7.34 9.93
N GLN A 85 12.96 -8.49 10.55
CA GLN A 85 13.08 -9.80 9.89
C GLN A 85 11.72 -10.29 9.34
N GLU A 86 10.62 -9.85 9.95
CA GLU A 86 9.26 -10.29 9.63
C GLU A 86 8.51 -9.33 8.70
N ARG A 87 9.11 -8.19 8.32
CA ARG A 87 8.44 -7.16 7.49
C ARG A 87 7.87 -7.71 6.19
N GLY A 88 8.58 -8.65 5.57
CA GLY A 88 8.10 -9.31 4.35
C GLY A 88 6.84 -10.13 4.57
N ALA A 89 6.80 -10.94 5.61
CA ALA A 89 5.62 -11.73 5.99
C ALA A 89 4.46 -10.82 6.43
N GLY A 90 4.74 -9.82 7.26
CA GLY A 90 3.74 -8.85 7.73
C GLY A 90 3.11 -8.06 6.59
N ALA A 91 3.90 -7.61 5.61
CA ALA A 91 3.40 -6.96 4.40
C ALA A 91 2.48 -7.89 3.60
N SER A 92 2.85 -9.16 3.43
CA SER A 92 2.07 -10.14 2.68
C SER A 92 0.74 -10.49 3.37
N ILE A 93 0.73 -10.67 4.68
CA ILE A 93 -0.50 -10.91 5.46
C ILE A 93 -1.45 -9.72 5.38
N TYR A 94 -0.92 -8.50 5.50
CA TYR A 94 -1.72 -7.29 5.33
C TYR A 94 -2.37 -7.22 3.93
N LEU A 95 -1.59 -7.47 2.87
CA LEU A 95 -2.10 -7.45 1.50
C LEU A 95 -3.09 -8.58 1.23
N LEU A 96 -2.93 -9.75 1.85
CA LEU A 96 -3.92 -10.82 1.80
C LEU A 96 -5.26 -10.34 2.38
N GLY A 97 -5.25 -9.75 3.58
CA GLY A 97 -6.44 -9.17 4.21
C GLY A 97 -7.11 -8.12 3.32
N TYR A 98 -6.32 -7.25 2.70
CA TYR A 98 -6.81 -6.27 1.73
C TYR A 98 -7.49 -6.92 0.51
N ARG A 99 -6.91 -8.00 -0.05
CA ARG A 99 -7.51 -8.72 -1.18
C ARG A 99 -8.81 -9.44 -0.79
N LEU A 100 -8.84 -10.04 0.39
CA LEU A 100 -10.08 -10.65 0.92
C LEU A 100 -11.18 -9.58 1.14
N ALA A 101 -10.82 -8.42 1.65
CA ALA A 101 -11.76 -7.31 1.80
C ALA A 101 -12.33 -6.84 0.44
N ILE A 102 -11.51 -6.74 -0.61
CA ILE A 102 -11.99 -6.43 -1.97
C ILE A 102 -12.98 -7.48 -2.47
N LEU A 103 -12.73 -8.78 -2.23
CA LEU A 103 -13.66 -9.83 -2.62
C LEU A 103 -15.00 -9.69 -1.88
N VAL A 104 -14.97 -9.42 -0.59
CA VAL A 104 -16.19 -9.23 0.20
C VAL A 104 -16.93 -7.97 -0.23
N THR A 105 -16.26 -6.82 -0.27
CA THR A 105 -16.91 -5.54 -0.58
C THR A 105 -17.31 -5.40 -2.06
N GLY A 106 -16.65 -6.09 -2.97
CA GLY A 106 -16.98 -6.11 -4.39
C GLY A 106 -18.05 -7.15 -4.72
N TYR A 107 -17.74 -8.42 -4.53
CA TYR A 107 -18.62 -9.50 -5.01
C TYR A 107 -19.78 -9.82 -4.07
N VAL A 108 -19.52 -9.93 -2.75
CA VAL A 108 -20.57 -10.24 -1.78
C VAL A 108 -21.57 -9.09 -1.70
N THR A 109 -21.11 -7.85 -1.76
CA THR A 109 -21.99 -6.67 -1.76
C THR A 109 -22.94 -6.69 -2.95
N LEU A 110 -22.45 -6.96 -4.17
CA LEU A 110 -23.31 -7.03 -5.37
C LEU A 110 -24.29 -8.20 -5.30
N PHE A 111 -23.83 -9.38 -4.86
CA PHE A 111 -24.70 -10.55 -4.67
C PHE A 111 -25.82 -10.28 -3.66
N LEU A 112 -25.54 -9.53 -2.59
CA LEU A 112 -26.56 -9.14 -1.62
C LEU A 112 -27.50 -8.06 -2.16
N ALA A 113 -26.99 -7.12 -2.97
CA ALA A 113 -27.78 -6.06 -3.57
C ALA A 113 -28.88 -6.57 -4.53
N ASP A 114 -28.68 -7.76 -5.12
CA ASP A 114 -29.72 -8.43 -5.92
C ASP A 114 -30.88 -9.00 -5.08
N ARG A 115 -30.70 -9.15 -3.75
CA ARG A 115 -31.61 -9.85 -2.85
C ARG A 115 -32.20 -9.00 -1.75
N MET A 116 -31.58 -7.87 -1.46
CA MET A 116 -31.99 -6.96 -0.39
C MET A 116 -31.74 -5.50 -0.79
N PRO A 117 -32.46 -4.54 -0.17
CA PRO A 117 -32.31 -3.13 -0.47
C PRO A 117 -30.89 -2.64 -0.10
N TRP A 118 -30.37 -1.70 -0.86
CA TRP A 118 -29.04 -1.11 -0.66
C TRP A 118 -28.77 -0.63 0.77
N GLN A 119 -29.81 -0.14 1.46
CA GLN A 119 -29.71 0.26 2.86
C GLN A 119 -29.25 -0.90 3.75
N ALA A 120 -29.86 -2.07 3.62
CA ALA A 120 -29.50 -3.26 4.39
C ALA A 120 -28.09 -3.74 4.04
N VAL A 121 -27.70 -3.66 2.77
CA VAL A 121 -26.34 -4.01 2.31
C VAL A 121 -25.30 -3.11 2.97
N TYR A 122 -25.48 -1.78 2.94
CA TYR A 122 -24.56 -0.85 3.58
C TYR A 122 -24.51 -1.02 5.11
N LEU A 123 -25.64 -1.31 5.76
CA LEU A 123 -25.66 -1.60 7.20
C LEU A 123 -24.89 -2.89 7.52
N LEU A 124 -25.03 -3.93 6.72
CA LEU A 124 -24.20 -5.14 6.86
C LEU A 124 -22.71 -4.84 6.67
N MET A 125 -22.35 -4.03 5.67
CA MET A 125 -20.96 -3.61 5.46
C MET A 125 -20.45 -2.78 6.65
N SER A 126 -21.28 -1.93 7.26
CA SER A 126 -20.89 -1.19 8.47
C SER A 126 -20.64 -2.13 9.65
N LEU A 127 -21.44 -3.18 9.82
CA LEU A 127 -21.25 -4.18 10.87
C LEU A 127 -19.96 -4.99 10.70
N LEU A 128 -19.46 -5.18 9.48
CA LEU A 128 -18.14 -5.80 9.27
C LEU A 128 -16.98 -5.01 9.90
N MET A 129 -17.16 -3.71 10.13
CA MET A 129 -16.16 -2.90 10.87
C MET A 129 -15.99 -3.38 12.32
N LEU A 130 -16.97 -4.09 12.89
CA LEU A 130 -16.84 -4.69 14.23
C LEU A 130 -15.71 -5.71 14.30
N VAL A 131 -15.44 -6.44 13.21
CA VAL A 131 -14.29 -7.38 13.16
C VAL A 131 -12.98 -6.62 13.34
N GLY A 132 -12.82 -5.49 12.65
CA GLY A 132 -11.66 -4.62 12.82
C GLY A 132 -11.57 -4.01 14.22
N LEU A 133 -12.71 -3.55 14.75
CA LEU A 133 -12.80 -2.96 16.10
C LEU A 133 -12.37 -3.97 17.18
N VAL A 134 -12.92 -5.18 17.14
CA VAL A 134 -12.55 -6.27 18.07
C VAL A 134 -11.07 -6.60 17.93
N SER A 135 -10.58 -6.75 16.70
CA SER A 135 -9.16 -7.00 16.45
C SER A 135 -8.26 -5.89 17.01
N SER A 136 -8.64 -4.62 16.87
CA SER A 136 -7.87 -3.48 17.38
C SER A 136 -7.87 -3.41 18.92
N ILE A 137 -8.95 -3.83 19.58
CA ILE A 137 -9.03 -3.86 21.04
C ILE A 137 -8.10 -4.95 21.63
N PHE A 138 -7.97 -6.10 20.98
CA PHE A 138 -7.16 -7.21 21.48
C PHE A 138 -5.72 -7.22 20.92
N ALA A 139 -5.42 -6.39 19.92
CA ALA A 139 -4.08 -6.29 19.35
C ALA A 139 -3.06 -5.79 20.38
N PRO A 140 -1.78 -6.18 20.32
CA PRO A 140 -0.74 -5.62 21.19
C PRO A 140 -0.48 -4.15 20.88
N GLU A 141 -0.32 -3.29 21.88
CA GLU A 141 0.15 -1.92 21.66
C GLU A 141 1.66 -1.91 21.43
N PRO A 142 2.16 -1.25 20.40
CA PRO A 142 3.59 -1.13 20.16
C PRO A 142 4.30 -0.41 21.31
N VAL A 143 5.41 -0.97 21.78
CA VAL A 143 6.23 -0.31 22.79
C VAL A 143 6.98 0.84 22.15
N LEU A 144 6.65 2.06 22.56
CA LEU A 144 7.33 3.27 22.10
C LEU A 144 8.70 3.38 22.77
N ARG A 145 9.76 3.43 21.99
CA ARG A 145 11.12 3.69 22.49
C ARG A 145 11.33 5.15 22.83
N ASP A 146 10.65 6.07 22.10
CA ASP A 146 10.80 7.51 22.25
C ASP A 146 9.46 8.19 22.58
N ARG A 147 9.53 9.34 23.22
CA ARG A 147 8.34 10.16 23.52
C ARG A 147 7.76 10.75 22.22
N PRO A 148 6.42 10.86 22.12
CA PRO A 148 5.77 11.55 21.00
C PRO A 148 6.25 13.00 20.87
N PRO A 149 6.18 13.60 19.66
CA PRO A 149 6.52 15.00 19.44
C PRO A 149 5.74 15.93 20.38
N GLN A 150 6.44 16.83 21.08
CA GLN A 150 5.84 17.73 22.08
C GLN A 150 4.99 18.84 21.45
N THR A 151 5.33 19.29 20.24
CA THR A 151 4.64 20.35 19.52
C THR A 151 4.18 19.89 18.13
N LEU A 152 3.16 20.54 17.58
CA LEU A 152 2.71 20.25 16.22
C LEU A 152 3.79 20.58 15.18
N SER A 153 4.52 21.69 15.40
CA SER A 153 5.66 22.05 14.54
C SER A 153 6.74 20.94 14.54
N ALA A 154 7.04 20.37 15.71
CA ALA A 154 7.96 19.22 15.81
C ALA A 154 7.41 17.98 15.08
N ALA A 155 6.13 17.67 15.24
CA ALA A 155 5.48 16.55 14.58
C ALA A 155 5.50 16.65 13.03
N VAL A 156 5.50 17.88 12.50
CA VAL A 156 5.61 18.11 11.04
C VAL A 156 7.07 18.11 10.59
N LYS A 157 7.98 18.78 11.29
CA LYS A 157 9.36 19.00 10.82
C LYS A 157 10.30 17.82 11.10
N LEU A 158 10.20 17.21 12.29
CA LEU A 158 11.13 16.17 12.70
C LEU A 158 11.12 14.91 11.81
N PRO A 159 9.97 14.43 11.28
CA PRO A 159 9.98 13.28 10.37
C PRO A 159 10.83 13.51 9.13
N PHE A 160 10.84 14.72 8.56
CA PHE A 160 11.68 15.08 7.41
C PHE A 160 13.15 15.19 7.80
N ILE A 161 13.43 15.94 8.87
CA ILE A 161 14.81 16.14 9.36
C ILE A 161 15.45 14.79 9.68
N GLU A 162 14.75 13.91 10.40
CA GLU A 162 15.22 12.57 10.77
C GLU A 162 15.48 11.71 9.52
N PHE A 163 14.57 11.72 8.55
CA PHE A 163 14.72 10.95 7.31
C PHE A 163 15.96 11.37 6.53
N PHE A 164 16.18 12.67 6.34
CA PHE A 164 17.34 13.19 5.62
C PHE A 164 18.65 13.05 6.43
N GLN A 165 18.60 13.16 7.74
CA GLN A 165 19.80 12.94 8.58
C GLN A 165 20.21 11.48 8.63
N ARG A 166 19.25 10.55 8.72
CA ARG A 166 19.51 9.11 8.78
C ARG A 166 20.08 8.55 7.47
N HIS A 167 19.59 9.00 6.34
CA HIS A 167 20.03 8.49 5.03
C HIS A 167 21.06 9.38 4.35
N GLY A 168 21.25 10.64 4.80
CA GLY A 168 22.00 11.64 4.05
C GLY A 168 21.20 12.19 2.86
N TRP A 169 21.54 13.40 2.42
CA TRP A 169 20.74 14.13 1.42
C TRP A 169 20.60 13.40 0.08
N LEU A 170 21.71 12.91 -0.45
CA LEU A 170 21.71 12.25 -1.77
C LEU A 170 20.94 10.93 -1.74
N GLN A 171 21.19 10.08 -0.75
CA GLN A 171 20.52 8.79 -0.64
C GLN A 171 19.03 8.96 -0.36
N ALA A 172 18.64 9.91 0.50
CA ALA A 172 17.24 10.25 0.75
C ALA A 172 16.52 10.66 -0.54
N LEU A 173 17.13 11.52 -1.36
CA LEU A 173 16.56 11.93 -2.64
C LEU A 173 16.43 10.75 -3.62
N LEU A 174 17.43 9.88 -3.71
CA LEU A 174 17.38 8.68 -4.55
C LEU A 174 16.27 7.72 -4.11
N ILE A 175 16.04 7.56 -2.80
CA ILE A 175 14.92 6.77 -2.25
C ILE A 175 13.58 7.38 -2.67
N LEU A 176 13.40 8.70 -2.56
CA LEU A 176 12.16 9.35 -2.96
C LEU A 176 11.90 9.21 -4.47
N VAL A 177 12.93 9.38 -5.30
CA VAL A 177 12.83 9.14 -6.76
C VAL A 177 12.47 7.68 -7.04
N PHE A 178 13.10 6.73 -6.35
CA PHE A 178 12.77 5.32 -6.48
C PHE A 178 11.29 5.02 -6.16
N ILE A 179 10.75 5.58 -5.07
CA ILE A 179 9.35 5.39 -4.69
C ILE A 179 8.39 5.85 -5.81
N VAL A 180 8.75 6.94 -6.50
CA VAL A 180 7.99 7.47 -7.65
C VAL A 180 8.02 6.53 -8.84
N ILE A 181 9.18 5.96 -9.17
CA ILE A 181 9.38 5.28 -10.47
C ILE A 181 9.28 3.75 -10.39
N TYR A 182 9.50 3.14 -9.22
CA TYR A 182 9.60 1.68 -9.07
C TYR A 182 8.38 0.93 -9.63
N LYS A 183 7.18 1.43 -9.36
CA LYS A 183 5.93 0.82 -9.83
C LYS A 183 5.33 1.46 -11.08
N LEU A 184 6.12 2.27 -11.79
CA LEU A 184 5.61 3.06 -12.91
C LEU A 184 5.15 2.16 -14.07
N GLY A 185 5.95 1.18 -14.45
CA GLY A 185 5.64 0.24 -15.54
C GLY A 185 4.36 -0.55 -15.27
N ASP A 186 4.21 -1.12 -14.08
CA ASP A 186 3.00 -1.80 -13.61
C ASP A 186 1.77 -0.88 -13.64
N SER A 187 1.92 0.35 -13.12
CA SER A 187 0.83 1.32 -13.07
C SER A 187 0.36 1.78 -14.46
N LEU A 188 1.29 1.98 -15.39
CA LEU A 188 0.98 2.32 -16.79
C LEU A 188 0.24 1.18 -17.48
N LEU A 189 0.71 -0.06 -17.32
CA LEU A 189 0.07 -1.25 -17.88
C LEU A 189 -1.36 -1.41 -17.36
N LYS A 190 -1.56 -1.36 -16.05
CA LYS A 190 -2.88 -1.52 -15.41
C LYS A 190 -3.90 -0.49 -15.86
N ASN A 191 -3.47 0.73 -16.13
CA ASN A 191 -4.38 1.80 -16.58
C ASN A 191 -4.99 1.50 -17.95
N VAL A 192 -4.25 0.84 -18.84
CA VAL A 192 -4.68 0.60 -20.23
C VAL A 192 -5.01 -0.86 -20.55
N SER A 193 -4.73 -1.81 -19.66
CA SER A 193 -4.96 -3.24 -19.91
C SER A 193 -6.43 -3.56 -20.25
N THR A 194 -7.38 -3.02 -19.49
CA THR A 194 -8.80 -3.24 -19.75
C THR A 194 -9.27 -2.63 -21.08
N PRO A 195 -9.00 -1.34 -21.39
CA PRO A 195 -9.28 -0.79 -22.72
C PRO A 195 -8.63 -1.55 -23.88
N PHE A 196 -7.40 -2.05 -23.70
CA PHE A 196 -6.72 -2.86 -24.69
C PHE A 196 -7.42 -4.19 -24.97
N LEU A 197 -7.88 -4.87 -23.92
CA LEU A 197 -8.55 -6.15 -24.06
C LEU A 197 -9.96 -6.01 -24.66
N LEU A 198 -10.70 -4.95 -24.32
CA LEU A 198 -12.07 -4.72 -24.76
C LEU A 198 -12.16 -3.95 -26.09
N ASP A 199 -12.39 -2.64 -25.97
CA ASP A 199 -12.95 -1.84 -27.08
C ASP A 199 -11.90 -1.28 -28.04
N LYS A 200 -10.69 -1.02 -27.57
CA LYS A 200 -9.67 -0.27 -28.33
C LYS A 200 -8.53 -1.10 -28.89
N GLY A 201 -8.48 -2.38 -28.56
CA GLY A 201 -7.38 -3.26 -28.96
C GLY A 201 -7.86 -4.57 -29.55
N LEU A 202 -8.09 -5.58 -28.70
CA LEU A 202 -8.32 -6.97 -29.14
C LEU A 202 -9.80 -7.35 -29.28
N HIS A 203 -10.72 -6.51 -28.86
CA HIS A 203 -12.18 -6.73 -28.95
C HIS A 203 -12.65 -8.06 -28.34
N PHE A 204 -12.11 -8.40 -27.14
CA PHE A 204 -12.68 -9.46 -26.34
C PHE A 204 -14.00 -9.01 -25.73
N SER A 205 -14.93 -9.92 -25.52
CA SER A 205 -16.16 -9.62 -24.78
C SER A 205 -15.88 -9.48 -23.28
N GLN A 206 -16.78 -8.83 -22.56
CA GLN A 206 -16.69 -8.77 -21.10
C GLN A 206 -16.73 -10.16 -20.45
N THR A 207 -17.46 -11.10 -21.06
CA THR A 207 -17.50 -12.49 -20.63
C THR A 207 -16.16 -13.20 -20.81
N ASP A 208 -15.44 -12.93 -21.91
CA ASP A 208 -14.13 -13.52 -22.17
C ASP A 208 -13.08 -13.08 -21.13
N ILE A 209 -13.14 -11.84 -20.64
CA ILE A 209 -12.17 -11.32 -19.67
C ILE A 209 -12.57 -11.61 -18.22
N ALA A 210 -13.82 -11.97 -17.95
CA ALA A 210 -14.31 -12.19 -16.58
C ALA A 210 -13.57 -13.35 -15.89
N PHE A 211 -13.41 -14.49 -16.56
CA PHE A 211 -12.71 -15.64 -16.01
C PHE A 211 -11.21 -15.42 -15.80
N PRO A 212 -10.42 -14.91 -16.79
CA PRO A 212 -9.04 -14.50 -16.58
C PRO A 212 -8.87 -13.49 -15.45
N GLY A 213 -9.76 -12.50 -15.34
CA GLY A 213 -9.75 -11.51 -14.29
C GLY A 213 -9.99 -12.10 -12.89
N ALA A 214 -10.95 -13.02 -12.76
CA ALA A 214 -11.20 -13.71 -11.50
C ALA A 214 -9.98 -14.57 -11.08
N LEU A 215 -9.39 -15.34 -12.00
CA LEU A 215 -8.15 -16.09 -11.74
C LEU A 215 -6.99 -15.15 -11.39
N GLY A 216 -6.91 -13.97 -12.02
CA GLY A 216 -5.90 -12.95 -11.73
C GLY A 216 -5.91 -12.49 -10.28
N ILE A 217 -7.09 -12.41 -9.63
CA ILE A 217 -7.18 -12.10 -8.20
C ILE A 217 -6.50 -13.21 -7.37
N PHE A 218 -6.79 -14.47 -7.69
CA PHE A 218 -6.13 -15.60 -7.03
C PHE A 218 -4.62 -15.62 -7.31
N ALA A 219 -4.21 -15.36 -8.56
CA ALA A 219 -2.79 -15.25 -8.91
C ALA A 219 -2.09 -14.15 -8.09
N THR A 220 -2.74 -12.99 -7.88
CA THR A 220 -2.20 -11.92 -7.05
C THR A 220 -2.07 -12.35 -5.58
N ILE A 221 -3.06 -13.07 -5.04
CA ILE A 221 -3.02 -13.61 -3.67
C ILE A 221 -1.85 -14.58 -3.52
N VAL A 222 -1.72 -15.53 -4.44
CA VAL A 222 -0.61 -16.51 -4.44
C VAL A 222 0.74 -15.80 -4.57
N GLY A 223 0.88 -14.82 -5.47
CA GLY A 223 2.07 -14.01 -5.61
C GLY A 223 2.44 -13.25 -4.33
N THR A 224 1.44 -12.65 -3.69
CA THR A 224 1.63 -11.92 -2.43
C THR A 224 2.11 -12.85 -1.30
N LEU A 225 1.52 -14.04 -1.14
CA LEU A 225 1.92 -15.02 -0.13
C LEU A 225 3.31 -15.60 -0.44
N ALA A 226 3.58 -15.90 -1.71
CA ALA A 226 4.90 -16.35 -2.17
C ALA A 226 5.97 -15.29 -1.86
N ALA A 227 5.65 -13.99 -2.06
CA ALA A 227 6.56 -12.90 -1.72
C ALA A 227 6.95 -12.91 -0.24
N GLY A 228 5.98 -13.08 0.66
CA GLY A 228 6.24 -13.19 2.10
C GLY A 228 7.19 -14.33 2.42
N ALA A 229 6.88 -15.54 1.91
CA ALA A 229 7.69 -16.73 2.12
C ALA A 229 9.10 -16.62 1.51
N ILE A 230 9.25 -15.94 0.37
CA ILE A 230 10.57 -15.71 -0.25
C ILE A 230 11.35 -14.66 0.56
N MET A 231 10.70 -13.56 0.94
CA MET A 231 11.37 -12.47 1.69
C MET A 231 11.92 -12.91 3.05
N THR A 232 11.29 -13.88 3.72
CA THR A 232 11.84 -14.45 4.98
C THR A 232 13.17 -15.15 4.77
N LYS A 233 13.42 -15.69 3.56
CA LYS A 233 14.67 -16.41 3.24
C LYS A 233 15.75 -15.50 2.65
N ILE A 234 15.38 -14.59 1.73
CA ILE A 234 16.36 -13.80 0.96
C ILE A 234 16.44 -12.33 1.42
N GLY A 235 15.52 -11.90 2.28
CA GLY A 235 15.40 -10.51 2.73
C GLY A 235 14.70 -9.60 1.71
N VAL A 236 14.27 -8.42 2.20
CA VAL A 236 13.52 -7.44 1.40
C VAL A 236 14.36 -6.87 0.26
N ASN A 237 15.64 -6.58 0.49
CA ASN A 237 16.50 -5.96 -0.54
C ASN A 237 16.61 -6.84 -1.80
N ARG A 238 16.95 -8.13 -1.65
CA ARG A 238 17.04 -9.06 -2.77
C ARG A 238 15.70 -9.29 -3.43
N ALA A 239 14.63 -9.32 -2.65
CA ALA A 239 13.28 -9.46 -3.16
C ALA A 239 12.87 -8.30 -4.07
N LEU A 240 13.23 -7.05 -3.74
CA LEU A 240 12.99 -5.88 -4.60
C LEU A 240 13.61 -6.07 -6.00
N TRP A 241 14.86 -6.57 -6.07
CA TRP A 241 15.53 -6.85 -7.34
C TRP A 241 14.82 -7.92 -8.16
N ILE A 242 14.61 -9.09 -7.54
CA ILE A 242 14.03 -10.26 -8.21
C ILE A 242 12.61 -9.95 -8.68
N PHE A 243 11.78 -9.37 -7.81
CA PHE A 243 10.37 -9.15 -8.12
C PHE A 243 10.16 -8.01 -9.14
N ALA A 244 11.02 -6.98 -9.15
CA ALA A 244 10.98 -5.97 -10.20
C ALA A 244 11.35 -6.55 -11.58
N ILE A 245 12.36 -7.44 -11.64
CA ILE A 245 12.69 -8.15 -12.88
C ILE A 245 11.54 -9.04 -13.32
N MET A 246 10.96 -9.81 -12.39
CA MET A 246 9.80 -10.66 -12.70
C MET A 246 8.59 -9.84 -13.18
N GLN A 247 8.36 -8.66 -12.59
CA GLN A 247 7.28 -7.77 -13.04
C GLN A 247 7.55 -7.23 -14.46
N ALA A 248 8.79 -6.82 -14.76
CA ALA A 248 9.17 -6.38 -16.11
C ALA A 248 8.96 -7.49 -17.16
N VAL A 249 9.33 -8.73 -16.81
CA VAL A 249 9.06 -9.92 -17.65
C VAL A 249 7.56 -10.19 -17.77
N GLY A 250 6.80 -10.04 -16.69
CA GLY A 250 5.33 -10.15 -16.69
C GLY A 250 4.67 -9.15 -17.62
N ASN A 251 5.18 -7.91 -17.68
CA ASN A 251 4.69 -6.89 -18.60
C ASN A 251 4.93 -7.29 -20.09
N LEU A 252 6.01 -8.03 -20.39
CA LEU A 252 6.27 -8.54 -21.74
C LEU A 252 5.23 -9.57 -22.19
N ALA A 253 4.48 -10.21 -21.30
CA ALA A 253 3.37 -11.08 -21.68
C ALA A 253 2.23 -10.30 -22.38
N PHE A 254 1.97 -9.05 -21.95
CA PHE A 254 1.05 -8.15 -22.66
C PHE A 254 1.62 -7.64 -23.98
N PHE A 255 2.93 -7.42 -24.07
CA PHE A 255 3.58 -7.16 -25.34
C PHE A 255 3.40 -8.31 -26.33
N ALA A 256 3.65 -9.55 -25.90
CA ALA A 256 3.43 -10.74 -26.73
C ALA A 256 1.96 -10.85 -27.18
N LEU A 257 1.00 -10.60 -26.29
CA LEU A 257 -0.42 -10.59 -26.63
C LEU A 257 -0.76 -9.48 -27.65
N ALA A 258 -0.14 -8.32 -27.55
CA ALA A 258 -0.36 -7.22 -28.51
C ALA A 258 0.22 -7.53 -29.91
N VAL A 259 1.29 -8.32 -29.98
CA VAL A 259 1.90 -8.75 -31.27
C VAL A 259 1.11 -9.89 -31.91
N VAL A 260 0.72 -10.90 -31.12
CA VAL A 260 -0.01 -12.08 -31.60
C VAL A 260 -1.44 -11.75 -31.96
N GLY A 261 -2.06 -10.79 -31.28
CA GLY A 261 -3.45 -10.42 -31.46
C GLY A 261 -4.41 -11.23 -30.60
N LYS A 262 -5.68 -11.31 -31.01
CA LYS A 262 -6.76 -11.94 -30.24
C LYS A 262 -6.53 -13.45 -30.06
N ASN A 263 -6.03 -13.84 -28.90
CA ASN A 263 -5.83 -15.23 -28.48
C ASN A 263 -6.21 -15.39 -27.02
N PHE A 264 -7.24 -16.20 -26.76
CA PHE A 264 -7.81 -16.38 -25.41
C PHE A 264 -6.80 -16.97 -24.42
N TYR A 265 -6.07 -18.02 -24.83
CA TYR A 265 -5.11 -18.69 -23.94
C TYR A 265 -3.91 -17.81 -23.61
N LEU A 266 -3.44 -17.04 -24.59
CA LEU A 266 -2.37 -16.07 -24.36
C LEU A 266 -2.83 -14.90 -23.46
N MET A 267 -4.07 -14.43 -23.62
CA MET A 267 -4.68 -13.45 -22.71
C MET A 267 -4.78 -14.01 -21.29
N LEU A 268 -5.28 -15.24 -21.13
CA LEU A 268 -5.36 -15.92 -19.84
C LEU A 268 -3.98 -15.99 -19.17
N ALA A 269 -2.96 -16.39 -19.92
CA ALA A 269 -1.58 -16.45 -19.40
C ALA A 269 -1.04 -15.07 -19.07
N ALA A 270 -1.18 -14.06 -19.95
CA ALA A 270 -0.67 -12.72 -19.75
C ALA A 270 -1.27 -12.04 -18.51
N VAL A 271 -2.60 -12.11 -18.34
CA VAL A 271 -3.28 -11.55 -17.18
C VAL A 271 -2.82 -12.22 -15.88
N ASN A 272 -2.71 -13.54 -15.85
CA ASN A 272 -2.38 -14.24 -14.62
C ASN A 272 -0.89 -14.14 -14.24
N ILE A 273 0.03 -14.13 -15.22
CA ILE A 273 1.45 -13.90 -14.97
C ILE A 273 1.66 -12.47 -14.45
N GLU A 274 1.08 -11.48 -15.10
CA GLU A 274 1.17 -10.07 -14.64
C GLU A 274 0.64 -9.92 -13.22
N GLN A 275 -0.54 -10.45 -12.93
CA GLN A 275 -1.17 -10.33 -11.61
C GLN A 275 -0.37 -11.05 -10.51
N PHE A 276 0.22 -12.20 -10.82
CA PHE A 276 1.12 -12.91 -9.91
C PHE A 276 2.36 -12.07 -9.60
N CYS A 277 3.04 -11.53 -10.63
CA CYS A 277 4.21 -10.68 -10.48
C CYS A 277 3.88 -9.39 -9.72
N ALA A 278 2.72 -8.77 -9.99
CA ALA A 278 2.26 -7.60 -9.28
C ALA A 278 2.00 -7.85 -7.78
N GLY A 279 1.57 -9.07 -7.43
CA GLY A 279 1.47 -9.52 -6.04
C GLY A 279 2.83 -9.56 -5.35
N LEU A 280 3.83 -10.17 -6.00
CA LEU A 280 5.21 -10.24 -5.53
C LEU A 280 5.81 -8.84 -5.31
N GLU A 281 5.77 -8.00 -6.34
CA GLU A 281 6.34 -6.66 -6.35
C GLU A 281 5.71 -5.76 -5.28
N THR A 282 4.36 -5.79 -5.16
CA THR A 282 3.64 -4.97 -4.19
C THR A 282 4.02 -5.34 -2.76
N ALA A 283 4.16 -6.63 -2.44
CA ALA A 283 4.54 -7.07 -1.10
C ALA A 283 5.95 -6.61 -0.73
N ALA A 284 6.92 -6.72 -1.66
CA ALA A 284 8.27 -6.25 -1.42
C ALA A 284 8.34 -4.73 -1.26
N PHE A 285 7.60 -4.00 -2.09
CA PHE A 285 7.55 -2.53 -2.00
C PHE A 285 6.94 -2.06 -0.67
N VAL A 286 5.86 -2.67 -0.22
CA VAL A 286 5.25 -2.37 1.08
C VAL A 286 6.22 -2.67 2.23
N ALA A 287 6.91 -3.82 2.21
CA ALA A 287 7.91 -4.17 3.21
C ALA A 287 9.09 -3.17 3.19
N PHE A 288 9.48 -2.69 2.01
CA PHE A 288 10.50 -1.66 1.87
C PHE A 288 10.05 -0.33 2.47
N LEU A 289 8.84 0.15 2.18
CA LEU A 289 8.31 1.38 2.80
C LEU A 289 8.29 1.28 4.34
N MET A 290 7.89 0.13 4.89
CA MET A 290 7.97 -0.12 6.34
C MET A 290 9.41 -0.01 6.87
N SER A 291 10.40 -0.46 6.08
CA SER A 291 11.81 -0.40 6.49
C SER A 291 12.40 1.02 6.52
N LEU A 292 11.79 1.94 5.80
CA LEU A 292 12.21 3.34 5.74
C LEU A 292 11.68 4.20 6.89
N CYS A 293 10.68 3.72 7.62
CA CYS A 293 10.02 4.51 8.67
C CYS A 293 10.70 4.34 10.02
N ASN A 294 10.75 5.43 10.78
CA ASN A 294 11.12 5.45 12.19
C ASN A 294 9.86 5.30 13.05
N GLN A 295 9.90 4.44 14.08
CA GLN A 295 8.75 4.17 14.97
C GLN A 295 8.19 5.42 15.66
N SER A 296 9.03 6.44 15.94
CA SER A 296 8.58 7.69 16.54
C SER A 296 7.66 8.51 15.64
N PHE A 297 7.81 8.36 14.30
CA PHE A 297 7.11 9.14 13.27
C PHE A 297 6.49 8.25 12.18
N SER A 298 6.21 6.98 12.48
CA SER A 298 5.81 6.00 11.47
C SER A 298 4.53 6.38 10.73
N ALA A 299 3.53 6.98 11.40
CA ALA A 299 2.32 7.44 10.75
C ALA A 299 2.61 8.54 9.71
N THR A 300 3.41 9.54 10.09
CA THR A 300 3.76 10.66 9.21
C THR A 300 4.67 10.21 8.06
N GLN A 301 5.76 9.48 8.35
CA GLN A 301 6.70 9.05 7.32
C GLN A 301 6.05 8.08 6.34
N TYR A 302 5.32 7.08 6.82
CA TYR A 302 4.65 6.13 5.91
C TYR A 302 3.56 6.81 5.07
N ALA A 303 2.76 7.71 5.68
CA ALA A 303 1.76 8.46 4.95
C ALA A 303 2.38 9.35 3.85
N LEU A 304 3.51 10.02 4.12
CA LEU A 304 4.24 10.80 3.14
C LEU A 304 4.75 9.94 1.97
N LEU A 305 5.44 8.82 2.27
CA LEU A 305 6.02 7.93 1.25
C LEU A 305 4.93 7.27 0.40
N SER A 306 3.84 6.78 1.02
CA SER A 306 2.72 6.16 0.31
C SER A 306 1.89 7.17 -0.48
N SER A 307 1.71 8.40 0.02
CA SER A 307 1.06 9.47 -0.74
C SER A 307 1.90 9.93 -1.94
N LEU A 308 3.22 10.01 -1.79
CA LEU A 308 4.13 10.32 -2.90
C LEU A 308 3.99 9.28 -4.02
N GLN A 309 3.96 7.99 -3.69
CA GLN A 309 3.75 6.90 -4.64
C GLN A 309 2.37 6.97 -5.31
N ALA A 310 1.30 7.23 -4.54
CA ALA A 310 -0.05 7.33 -5.08
C ALA A 310 -0.20 8.53 -6.03
N PHE A 311 0.31 9.69 -5.62
CA PHE A 311 0.25 10.92 -6.40
C PHE A 311 1.05 10.81 -7.71
N SER A 312 2.27 10.27 -7.67
CA SER A 312 3.09 10.04 -8.86
C SER A 312 2.41 9.09 -9.83
N ARG A 313 1.85 7.98 -9.33
CA ARG A 313 1.09 7.04 -10.13
C ARG A 313 -0.06 7.75 -10.85
N ASP A 314 -0.91 8.48 -10.12
CA ASP A 314 -2.12 9.09 -10.67
C ASP A 314 -1.78 10.16 -11.73
N ILE A 315 -0.72 10.95 -11.55
CA ILE A 315 -0.27 11.95 -12.55
C ILE A 315 0.34 11.28 -13.78
N VAL A 316 1.29 10.36 -13.58
CA VAL A 316 2.04 9.79 -14.70
C VAL A 316 1.19 8.84 -15.54
N THR A 317 0.22 8.15 -14.93
CA THR A 317 -0.67 7.27 -15.70
C THR A 317 -1.84 8.00 -16.36
N ALA A 318 -2.11 9.26 -16.02
CA ALA A 318 -3.21 10.03 -16.62
C ALA A 318 -3.16 10.04 -18.16
N PRO A 319 -2.02 10.32 -18.83
CA PRO A 319 -1.94 10.31 -20.29
C PRO A 319 -1.68 8.92 -20.91
N ALA A 320 -1.66 7.82 -20.12
CA ALA A 320 -1.30 6.49 -20.62
C ALA A 320 -2.15 6.02 -21.82
N GLY A 321 -3.45 6.32 -21.81
CA GLY A 321 -4.33 5.97 -22.91
C GLY A 321 -4.00 6.72 -24.22
N THR A 322 -3.64 8.00 -24.14
CA THR A 322 -3.22 8.78 -25.31
C THR A 322 -1.85 8.32 -25.82
N TRP A 323 -0.92 7.98 -24.94
CA TRP A 323 0.37 7.42 -25.32
C TRP A 323 0.21 6.08 -26.01
N ALA A 324 -0.62 5.18 -25.48
CA ALA A 324 -0.90 3.89 -26.11
C ALA A 324 -1.50 4.02 -27.51
N GLN A 325 -2.38 5.02 -27.72
CA GLN A 325 -2.94 5.31 -29.05
C GLN A 325 -1.90 5.90 -30.01
N ALA A 326 -1.02 6.74 -29.54
CA ALA A 326 0.00 7.40 -30.36
C ALA A 326 1.14 6.43 -30.76
N THR A 327 1.58 5.54 -29.86
CA THR A 327 2.71 4.64 -30.09
C THR A 327 2.30 3.26 -30.61
N GLY A 328 1.02 2.91 -30.52
CA GLY A 328 0.50 1.56 -30.74
C GLY A 328 0.69 0.64 -29.52
N TRP A 329 -0.19 -0.36 -29.39
CA TRP A 329 -0.27 -1.22 -28.22
C TRP A 329 1.02 -2.01 -27.93
N SER A 330 1.62 -2.60 -28.97
CA SER A 330 2.86 -3.38 -28.82
C SER A 330 4.00 -2.52 -28.28
N THR A 331 4.25 -1.37 -28.90
CA THR A 331 5.29 -0.44 -28.46
C THR A 331 5.03 0.06 -27.04
N PHE A 332 3.77 0.38 -26.73
CA PHE A 332 3.41 0.84 -25.39
C PHE A 332 3.72 -0.22 -24.31
N PHE A 333 3.31 -1.48 -24.51
CA PHE A 333 3.61 -2.54 -23.53
C PHE A 333 5.10 -2.85 -23.42
N LEU A 334 5.87 -2.73 -24.50
CA LEU A 334 7.33 -2.82 -24.44
C LEU A 334 7.91 -1.67 -23.57
N LEU A 335 7.40 -0.45 -23.74
CA LEU A 335 7.82 0.70 -22.93
C LEU A 335 7.47 0.52 -21.45
N THR A 336 6.33 -0.14 -21.10
CA THR A 336 6.02 -0.43 -19.68
C THR A 336 7.02 -1.40 -19.04
N ALA A 337 7.54 -2.36 -19.80
CA ALA A 337 8.60 -3.26 -19.32
C ALA A 337 9.93 -2.50 -19.14
N ILE A 338 10.29 -1.63 -20.08
CA ILE A 338 11.49 -0.78 -20.01
C ILE A 338 11.40 0.23 -18.86
N ALA A 339 10.20 0.73 -18.55
CA ALA A 339 9.97 1.67 -17.44
C ALA A 339 10.30 1.10 -16.05
N ALA A 340 10.48 -0.21 -15.91
CA ALA A 340 10.98 -0.82 -14.68
C ALA A 340 12.51 -0.65 -14.51
N LEU A 341 13.27 -0.46 -15.59
CA LEU A 341 14.73 -0.40 -15.53
C LEU A 341 15.29 0.76 -14.70
N PRO A 342 14.79 2.00 -14.80
CA PRO A 342 15.25 3.09 -13.94
C PRO A 342 15.13 2.79 -12.45
N GLY A 343 14.03 2.14 -12.01
CA GLY A 343 13.87 1.69 -10.64
C GLY A 343 14.95 0.68 -10.22
N LEU A 344 15.24 -0.30 -11.07
CA LEU A 344 16.30 -1.29 -10.83
C LEU A 344 17.69 -0.64 -10.72
N LEU A 345 17.98 0.35 -11.57
CA LEU A 345 19.27 1.06 -11.57
C LEU A 345 19.51 1.88 -10.28
N LEU A 346 18.47 2.22 -9.54
CA LEU A 346 18.60 2.94 -8.27
C LEU A 346 18.85 2.03 -7.06
N LEU A 347 18.45 0.75 -7.12
CA LEU A 347 18.57 -0.18 -5.99
C LEU A 347 19.98 -0.33 -5.41
N PRO A 348 21.08 -0.32 -6.20
CA PRO A 348 22.43 -0.46 -5.65
C PRO A 348 22.80 0.59 -4.59
N PHE A 349 22.19 1.78 -4.67
CA PHE A 349 22.54 2.91 -3.81
C PHE A 349 21.96 2.81 -2.38
N PHE A 350 20.84 2.13 -2.18
CA PHE A 350 20.16 2.07 -0.87
C PHE A 350 19.59 0.69 -0.51
N ALA A 351 19.43 -0.21 -1.45
CA ALA A 351 19.00 -1.58 -1.25
C ALA A 351 19.95 -2.56 -1.97
N PRO A 352 21.26 -2.59 -1.61
CA PRO A 352 22.23 -3.42 -2.30
C PRO A 352 21.85 -4.90 -2.16
N TRP A 353 22.24 -5.70 -3.18
CA TRP A 353 21.98 -7.14 -3.20
C TRP A 353 22.51 -7.87 -1.97
N ASN A 354 23.74 -7.51 -1.54
CA ASN A 354 24.33 -7.98 -0.31
C ASN A 354 24.47 -6.79 0.66
N PRO A 355 23.53 -6.62 1.61
CA PRO A 355 23.68 -5.56 2.60
C PRO A 355 24.93 -5.83 3.45
N LYS A 356 25.76 -4.81 3.63
CA LYS A 356 26.87 -4.89 4.57
C LYS A 356 26.29 -5.19 5.96
N PRO A 357 26.88 -6.12 6.74
CA PRO A 357 26.44 -6.34 8.10
C PRO A 357 26.53 -5.00 8.83
N VAL A 358 25.45 -4.62 9.50
CA VAL A 358 25.44 -3.47 10.39
C VAL A 358 26.38 -3.85 11.53
N VAL A 359 27.60 -3.33 11.53
CA VAL A 359 28.47 -3.36 12.69
C VAL A 359 27.78 -2.47 13.71
N VAL A 360 27.03 -3.06 14.62
CA VAL A 360 26.60 -2.39 15.84
C VAL A 360 27.91 -2.07 16.56
N SER A 361 28.41 -0.85 16.39
CA SER A 361 29.47 -0.35 17.24
C SER A 361 28.85 -0.33 18.65
N SER A 362 29.17 -1.32 19.45
CA SER A 362 29.10 -1.22 20.89
C SER A 362 29.85 0.05 21.23
N ARG A 363 29.14 1.09 21.66
CA ARG A 363 29.79 2.28 22.22
C ARG A 363 30.59 1.77 23.42
N PRO A 364 31.93 1.82 23.40
CA PRO A 364 32.71 1.57 24.60
C PRO A 364 32.49 2.77 25.49
N GLY A 365 31.75 2.63 26.57
CA GLY A 365 31.64 3.71 27.55
C GLY A 365 30.37 3.74 28.43
N LEU A 366 29.45 2.80 28.31
CA LEU A 366 28.25 2.81 29.19
C LEU A 366 28.28 1.72 30.29
N GLU A 367 29.35 0.92 30.39
CA GLU A 367 29.48 -0.05 31.49
C GLU A 367 29.98 0.56 32.79
N ASN A 368 30.47 1.82 32.81
CA ASN A 368 31.01 2.44 34.03
C ASN A 368 30.14 3.55 34.63
N GLU A 369 28.95 3.88 34.08
CA GLU A 369 28.07 4.89 34.67
C GLU A 369 26.91 4.30 35.50
N GLU A 370 26.66 3.01 35.47
CA GLU A 370 25.62 2.39 36.34
C GLU A 370 26.08 2.08 37.76
N GLU A 371 27.38 2.03 38.06
CA GLU A 371 27.87 1.78 39.43
C GLU A 371 27.90 3.04 40.30
N ASP A 372 27.87 4.24 39.74
CA ASP A 372 27.97 5.49 40.50
C ASP A 372 26.61 6.14 40.91
N ILE A 373 25.48 5.60 40.42
CA ILE A 373 24.14 6.18 40.73
C ILE A 373 23.47 5.53 41.95
N TRP A 374 23.94 4.36 42.40
CA TRP A 374 23.40 3.65 43.57
C TRP A 374 24.43 3.56 44.70
N GLY A 375 24.96 4.70 45.13
CA GLY A 375 25.77 4.79 46.37
C GLY A 375 24.96 4.40 47.58
N ILE A 376 24.83 3.11 47.88
CA ILE A 376 24.41 2.58 49.16
C ILE A 376 25.57 1.76 49.73
N LYS A 377 26.24 2.39 50.73
CA LYS A 377 27.04 1.66 51.70
C LYS A 377 26.11 0.93 52.66
#